data_d475999f5e094667fb3a042c8f74c3e6
#
_entry.id   d475999f5e094667fb3a042c8f74c3e6
#
_cell.length_a   1.000
_cell.length_b   1.000
_cell.length_c   1.000
_cell.angle_alpha   90.00
_cell.angle_beta   90.00
_cell.angle_gamma   90.00
#
_symmetry.space_group_name_H-M   'P 1'
#
loop_
_entity.id
_entity.type
_entity.pdbx_description
1 polymer ?
#
loop_
_entity_poly.entity_id
_entity_poly.type
_entity_poly.pdbx_seq_one_letter_code
_entity_poly.pdbx_strand_id
1 'polypeptide(L)'
;VLFELSEVGLTRGDRRVLDSVSAAIPAGATAIVGPSGAGKSTLLRLLNRLADPDGGTISYRSRPLCEYDPLALRREVSLVPQLPALLEGTVESNLRYAADLAGKEPDSARCLRLAGLDPEFAGRDVAKLSVGEQQRAMLARALAQKPAVLLLDEPTSALDHAARDAIEATLAELRRELEISVVLVSHDPEQARRLSDWVVRLEEGRAIEAGPVAEVMA
;
A
#
# COMPACT_ATOMS: atom_id res chain seq x y z
N VAL A 1 -12.25 -13.41 1.33
CA VAL A 1 -11.90 -12.27 0.47
C VAL A 1 -11.66 -11.07 1.38
N LEU A 2 -10.55 -10.35 1.16
CA LEU A 2 -10.21 -9.14 1.92
C LEU A 2 -10.93 -7.92 1.33
N PHE A 3 -10.76 -7.71 0.01
CA PHE A 3 -11.55 -6.74 -0.75
C PHE A 3 -12.26 -7.42 -1.91
N GLU A 4 -13.49 -6.98 -2.17
CA GLU A 4 -14.28 -7.40 -3.32
C GLU A 4 -14.71 -6.16 -4.09
N LEU A 5 -14.41 -6.13 -5.38
CA LEU A 5 -14.74 -5.06 -6.29
C LEU A 5 -15.77 -5.56 -7.29
N SER A 6 -16.85 -4.82 -7.48
CA SER A 6 -17.93 -5.14 -8.41
C SER A 6 -18.24 -3.92 -9.29
N GLU A 7 -17.86 -4.01 -10.56
CA GLU A 7 -18.10 -3.01 -11.62
C GLU A 7 -17.63 -1.59 -11.25
N VAL A 8 -16.50 -1.50 -10.56
CA VAL A 8 -15.97 -0.23 -10.04
C VAL A 8 -15.52 0.67 -11.18
N GLY A 9 -16.11 1.85 -11.26
CA GLY A 9 -15.80 2.91 -12.23
C GLY A 9 -15.36 4.19 -11.56
N LEU A 10 -14.40 4.90 -12.20
CA LEU A 10 -13.98 6.23 -11.77
C LEU A 10 -13.53 7.07 -12.96
N THR A 11 -14.04 8.31 -13.02
CA THR A 11 -13.69 9.32 -14.02
C THR A 11 -12.90 10.46 -13.34
N ARG A 12 -11.91 10.98 -14.01
CA ARG A 12 -11.14 12.16 -13.61
C ARG A 12 -11.13 13.18 -14.75
N GLY A 13 -11.85 14.29 -14.59
CA GLY A 13 -12.16 15.18 -15.69
C GLY A 13 -12.93 14.44 -16.79
N ASP A 14 -12.46 14.50 -18.03
CA ASP A 14 -13.08 13.81 -19.16
C ASP A 14 -12.52 12.36 -19.37
N ARG A 15 -11.59 11.92 -18.53
CA ARG A 15 -10.94 10.61 -18.68
C ARG A 15 -11.52 9.58 -17.72
N ARG A 16 -12.04 8.48 -18.26
CA ARG A 16 -12.38 7.29 -17.48
C ARG A 16 -11.08 6.59 -17.08
N VAL A 17 -10.77 6.58 -15.79
CA VAL A 17 -9.53 6.01 -15.24
C VAL A 17 -9.71 4.56 -14.84
N LEU A 18 -10.91 4.22 -14.31
CA LEU A 18 -11.33 2.84 -14.03
C LEU A 18 -12.67 2.60 -14.73
N ASP A 19 -12.79 1.46 -15.39
CA ASP A 19 -13.93 1.09 -16.22
C ASP A 19 -14.43 -0.32 -15.84
N SER A 20 -15.47 -0.35 -15.00
CA SER A 20 -16.14 -1.59 -14.57
C SER A 20 -15.18 -2.66 -14.03
N VAL A 21 -14.24 -2.24 -13.16
CA VAL A 21 -13.28 -3.14 -12.54
C VAL A 21 -14.00 -4.09 -11.58
N SER A 22 -13.92 -5.39 -11.86
CA SER A 22 -14.40 -6.45 -10.97
C SER A 22 -13.25 -7.40 -10.64
N ALA A 23 -12.93 -7.55 -9.36
CA ALA A 23 -11.85 -8.41 -8.89
C ALA A 23 -12.02 -8.74 -7.40
N ALA A 24 -11.49 -9.90 -7.00
CA ALA A 24 -11.33 -10.26 -5.59
C ALA A 24 -9.85 -10.13 -5.19
N ILE A 25 -9.61 -9.53 -4.03
CA ILE A 25 -8.30 -9.43 -3.40
C ILE A 25 -8.37 -10.26 -2.10
N PRO A 26 -7.68 -11.40 -2.02
CA PRO A 26 -7.65 -12.23 -0.81
C PRO A 26 -6.79 -11.60 0.30
N ALA A 27 -6.89 -12.13 1.51
CA ALA A 27 -5.90 -11.87 2.55
C ALA A 27 -4.53 -12.44 2.14
N GLY A 28 -3.44 -11.88 2.68
CA GLY A 28 -2.08 -12.21 2.29
C GLY A 28 -1.47 -11.11 1.41
N ALA A 29 -0.71 -11.47 0.40
CA ALA A 29 -0.09 -10.49 -0.49
C ALA A 29 -0.68 -10.53 -1.90
N THR A 30 -1.16 -9.37 -2.36
CA THR A 30 -1.67 -9.18 -3.71
C THR A 30 -0.87 -8.11 -4.44
N ALA A 31 -0.43 -8.39 -5.66
CA ALA A 31 0.13 -7.39 -6.55
C ALA A 31 -0.94 -6.87 -7.53
N ILE A 32 -0.97 -5.56 -7.73
CA ILE A 32 -1.70 -4.93 -8.83
C ILE A 32 -0.67 -4.54 -9.88
N VAL A 33 -0.73 -5.18 -11.05
CA VAL A 33 0.22 -5.00 -12.14
C VAL A 33 -0.45 -4.44 -13.39
N GLY A 34 0.35 -3.89 -14.30
CA GLY A 34 -0.14 -3.35 -15.56
C GLY A 34 0.68 -2.14 -16.01
N PRO A 35 0.46 -1.65 -17.25
CA PRO A 35 1.21 -0.52 -17.79
C PRO A 35 1.01 0.77 -17.01
N SER A 36 1.89 1.75 -17.25
CA SER A 36 1.71 3.09 -16.67
C SER A 36 0.38 3.71 -17.15
N GLY A 37 -0.34 4.34 -16.23
CA GLY A 37 -1.63 4.95 -16.54
C GLY A 37 -2.83 3.97 -16.59
N ALA A 38 -2.65 2.68 -16.26
CA ALA A 38 -3.72 1.68 -16.22
C ALA A 38 -4.71 1.86 -15.05
N GLY A 39 -4.47 2.80 -14.13
CA GLY A 39 -5.37 3.05 -13.00
C GLY A 39 -4.95 2.42 -11.67
N LYS A 40 -3.78 1.77 -11.60
CA LYS A 40 -3.30 1.03 -10.41
C LYS A 40 -3.29 1.84 -9.11
N SER A 41 -2.61 2.99 -9.11
CA SER A 41 -2.55 3.89 -7.94
C SER A 41 -3.92 4.49 -7.60
N THR A 42 -4.77 4.66 -8.61
CA THR A 42 -6.15 5.09 -8.42
C THR A 42 -6.95 4.02 -7.69
N LEU A 43 -6.80 2.76 -8.10
CA LEU A 43 -7.44 1.64 -7.44
C LEU A 43 -7.02 1.53 -5.97
N LEU A 44 -5.71 1.65 -5.65
CA LEU A 44 -5.25 1.68 -4.25
C LEU A 44 -5.94 2.76 -3.42
N ARG A 45 -6.12 3.97 -3.99
CA ARG A 45 -6.78 5.09 -3.29
C ARG A 45 -8.27 4.85 -3.05
N LEU A 46 -8.92 4.04 -3.85
CA LEU A 46 -10.30 3.62 -3.60
C LEU A 46 -10.37 2.62 -2.43
N LEU A 47 -9.39 1.71 -2.29
CA LEU A 47 -9.39 0.68 -1.24
C LEU A 47 -9.33 1.26 0.19
N ASN A 48 -8.84 2.49 0.37
CA ASN A 48 -8.83 3.17 1.67
C ASN A 48 -9.68 4.46 1.70
N ARG A 49 -10.55 4.65 0.70
CA ARG A 49 -11.44 5.80 0.59
C ARG A 49 -10.72 7.17 0.57
N LEU A 50 -9.50 7.24 -0.01
CA LEU A 50 -8.92 8.53 -0.42
C LEU A 50 -9.62 9.10 -1.67
N ALA A 51 -10.37 8.27 -2.37
CA ALA A 51 -11.35 8.62 -3.36
C ALA A 51 -12.51 7.63 -3.25
N ASP A 52 -13.72 8.04 -3.62
CA ASP A 52 -14.87 7.16 -3.78
C ASP A 52 -15.09 6.88 -5.28
N PRO A 53 -15.58 5.69 -5.66
CA PRO A 53 -15.89 5.38 -7.06
C PRO A 53 -17.15 6.15 -7.54
N ASP A 54 -17.23 6.41 -8.84
CA ASP A 54 -18.43 7.01 -9.45
C ASP A 54 -19.54 5.97 -9.64
N GLY A 55 -19.17 4.68 -9.73
CA GLY A 55 -20.10 3.56 -9.90
C GLY A 55 -19.50 2.26 -9.43
N GLY A 56 -20.35 1.25 -9.28
CA GLY A 56 -19.98 -0.03 -8.72
C GLY A 56 -19.84 0.01 -7.18
N THR A 57 -19.33 -1.06 -6.62
CA THR A 57 -19.16 -1.21 -5.15
C THR A 57 -17.82 -1.82 -4.81
N ILE A 58 -17.27 -1.41 -3.67
CA ILE A 58 -16.10 -2.04 -3.06
C ILE A 58 -16.49 -2.46 -1.65
N SER A 59 -16.24 -3.71 -1.31
CA SER A 59 -16.41 -4.23 0.05
C SER A 59 -15.04 -4.57 0.67
N TYR A 60 -14.90 -4.31 1.96
CA TYR A 60 -13.78 -4.73 2.79
C TYR A 60 -14.31 -5.65 3.89
N ARG A 61 -13.78 -6.87 3.98
CA ARG A 61 -14.26 -7.90 4.92
C ARG A 61 -15.78 -8.07 4.84
N SER A 62 -16.30 -8.21 3.63
CA SER A 62 -17.73 -8.40 3.33
C SER A 62 -18.67 -7.25 3.72
N ARG A 63 -18.12 -6.08 4.10
CA ARG A 63 -18.91 -4.88 4.37
C ARG A 63 -18.58 -3.79 3.34
N PRO A 64 -19.60 -3.11 2.75
CA PRO A 64 -19.37 -2.02 1.80
C PRO A 64 -18.47 -0.93 2.37
N LEU A 65 -17.45 -0.46 1.60
CA LEU A 65 -16.53 0.58 2.06
C LEU A 65 -17.25 1.88 2.42
N CYS A 66 -18.32 2.23 1.72
CA CYS A 66 -19.10 3.45 1.98
C CYS A 66 -19.72 3.48 3.39
N GLU A 67 -19.85 2.34 4.05
CA GLU A 67 -20.39 2.24 5.41
C GLU A 67 -19.32 2.40 6.51
N TYR A 68 -18.04 2.41 6.16
CA TYR A 68 -16.96 2.67 7.12
C TYR A 68 -16.79 4.18 7.34
N ASP A 69 -16.46 4.58 8.54
CA ASP A 69 -15.87 5.91 8.77
C ASP A 69 -14.52 5.98 8.04
N PRO A 70 -14.29 6.99 7.17
CA PRO A 70 -13.08 7.07 6.36
C PRO A 70 -11.80 7.17 7.18
N LEU A 71 -11.83 7.83 8.36
CA LEU A 71 -10.66 7.96 9.21
C LEU A 71 -10.34 6.66 9.92
N ALA A 72 -11.36 5.95 10.42
CA ALA A 72 -11.20 4.62 11.01
C ALA A 72 -10.64 3.63 9.97
N LEU A 73 -11.21 3.63 8.75
CA LEU A 73 -10.74 2.76 7.67
C LEU A 73 -9.27 3.02 7.32
N ARG A 74 -8.84 4.28 7.20
CA ARG A 74 -7.45 4.63 6.85
C ARG A 74 -6.42 4.29 7.91
N ARG A 75 -6.85 4.14 9.17
CA ARG A 75 -6.00 3.61 10.25
C ARG A 75 -5.80 2.10 10.14
N GLU A 76 -6.82 1.40 9.67
CA GLU A 76 -6.80 -0.05 9.47
C GLU A 76 -6.19 -0.44 8.12
N VAL A 77 -6.47 0.34 7.07
CA VAL A 77 -5.98 0.17 5.70
C VAL A 77 -5.07 1.34 5.37
N SER A 78 -3.79 1.21 5.72
CA SER A 78 -2.82 2.30 5.60
C SER A 78 -2.14 2.33 4.25
N LEU A 79 -2.04 3.51 3.63
CA LEU A 79 -1.39 3.71 2.34
C LEU A 79 0.00 4.34 2.51
N VAL A 80 0.99 3.71 1.89
CA VAL A 80 2.32 4.26 1.65
C VAL A 80 2.38 4.70 0.18
N PRO A 81 2.35 6.01 -0.13
CA PRO A 81 2.37 6.50 -1.49
C PRO A 81 3.75 6.39 -2.13
N GLN A 82 3.80 6.46 -3.46
CA GLN A 82 5.02 6.40 -4.26
C GLN A 82 6.02 7.52 -3.92
N LEU A 83 5.53 8.74 -3.77
CA LEU A 83 6.38 9.88 -3.40
C LEU A 83 6.38 10.07 -1.89
N PRO A 84 7.55 10.30 -1.26
CA PRO A 84 7.63 10.60 0.15
C PRO A 84 6.77 11.80 0.56
N ALA A 85 5.98 11.62 1.62
CA ALA A 85 5.08 12.63 2.18
C ALA A 85 5.19 12.62 3.71
N LEU A 86 6.39 12.89 4.22
CA LEU A 86 6.66 13.05 5.66
C LEU A 86 6.31 14.47 6.10
N LEU A 87 5.85 14.60 7.34
CA LEU A 87 5.65 15.90 7.99
C LEU A 87 7.01 16.47 8.41
N GLU A 88 7.14 17.79 8.43
CA GLU A 88 8.33 18.46 8.95
C GLU A 88 8.68 18.03 10.38
N GLY A 89 9.96 17.91 10.67
CA GLY A 89 10.47 17.49 11.97
C GLY A 89 11.28 16.20 11.90
N THR A 90 11.27 15.43 12.98
CA THR A 90 12.05 14.19 13.08
C THR A 90 11.26 12.97 12.60
N VAL A 91 11.96 11.88 12.34
CA VAL A 91 11.33 10.58 12.06
C VAL A 91 10.44 10.18 13.24
N GLU A 92 10.91 10.31 14.47
CA GLU A 92 10.14 10.00 15.68
C GLU A 92 8.83 10.79 15.76
N SER A 93 8.87 12.10 15.45
CA SER A 93 7.65 12.92 15.47
C SER A 93 6.61 12.44 14.45
N ASN A 94 7.05 11.94 13.30
CA ASN A 94 6.19 11.36 12.27
C ASN A 94 5.55 10.03 12.73
N LEU A 95 6.32 9.17 13.40
CA LEU A 95 5.81 7.90 13.92
C LEU A 95 4.78 8.15 15.05
N ARG A 96 5.11 9.03 16.00
CA ARG A 96 4.19 9.43 17.10
C ARG A 96 2.90 10.01 16.56
N TYR A 97 2.97 10.96 15.63
CA TYR A 97 1.78 11.54 15.02
C TYR A 97 0.85 10.48 14.44
N ALA A 98 1.41 9.50 13.72
CA ALA A 98 0.60 8.43 13.12
C ALA A 98 0.00 7.48 14.17
N ALA A 99 0.76 7.14 15.21
CA ALA A 99 0.29 6.31 16.31
C ALA A 99 -0.81 7.01 17.13
N ASP A 100 -0.64 8.30 17.45
CA ASP A 100 -1.62 9.12 18.16
C ASP A 100 -2.96 9.18 17.42
N LEU A 101 -2.91 9.38 16.09
CA LEU A 101 -4.13 9.32 15.25
C LEU A 101 -4.84 7.98 15.35
N ALA A 102 -4.12 6.90 15.57
CA ALA A 102 -4.67 5.55 15.74
C ALA A 102 -5.02 5.23 17.21
N GLY A 103 -4.76 6.13 18.16
CA GLY A 103 -4.94 5.90 19.60
C GLY A 103 -4.02 4.80 20.12
N LYS A 104 -2.78 4.72 19.60
CA LYS A 104 -1.81 3.67 19.92
C LYS A 104 -0.49 4.27 20.39
N GLU A 105 0.22 3.53 21.24
CA GLU A 105 1.61 3.85 21.59
C GLU A 105 2.54 3.24 20.53
N PRO A 106 3.44 4.04 19.92
CA PRO A 106 4.39 3.54 18.94
C PRO A 106 5.55 2.82 19.62
N ASP A 107 5.91 1.64 19.13
CA ASP A 107 7.23 1.07 19.32
C ASP A 107 8.11 1.55 18.14
N SER A 108 8.62 2.78 18.26
CA SER A 108 9.37 3.43 17.18
C SER A 108 10.59 2.62 16.77
N ALA A 109 11.30 2.05 17.73
CA ALA A 109 12.48 1.24 17.46
C ALA A 109 12.12 -0.02 16.66
N ARG A 110 11.02 -0.68 16.99
CA ARG A 110 10.51 -1.83 16.23
C ARG A 110 10.04 -1.42 14.84
N CYS A 111 9.25 -0.34 14.74
CA CYS A 111 8.77 0.15 13.44
C CYS A 111 9.92 0.52 12.49
N LEU A 112 11.00 1.14 13.01
CA LEU A 112 12.18 1.47 12.23
C LEU A 112 12.91 0.21 11.76
N ARG A 113 13.18 -0.75 12.66
CA ARG A 113 13.79 -2.04 12.27
C ARG A 113 12.98 -2.76 11.21
N LEU A 114 11.67 -2.87 11.41
CA LEU A 114 10.75 -3.48 10.45
C LEU A 114 10.70 -2.74 9.11
N ALA A 115 11.06 -1.45 9.05
CA ALA A 115 11.18 -0.68 7.82
C ALA A 115 12.63 -0.67 7.26
N GLY A 116 13.53 -1.49 7.81
CA GLY A 116 14.92 -1.57 7.38
C GLY A 116 15.76 -0.34 7.75
N LEU A 117 15.38 0.38 8.81
CA LEU A 117 16.12 1.53 9.36
C LEU A 117 16.67 1.21 10.74
N ASP A 118 17.87 1.72 11.03
CA ASP A 118 18.39 1.69 12.39
C ASP A 118 17.53 2.54 13.33
N PRO A 119 17.27 2.11 14.57
CA PRO A 119 16.55 2.91 15.57
C PRO A 119 17.12 4.31 15.82
N GLU A 120 18.40 4.53 15.58
CA GLU A 120 19.04 5.86 15.69
C GLU A 120 18.47 6.88 14.70
N PHE A 121 17.79 6.42 13.63
CA PHE A 121 17.08 7.30 12.71
C PHE A 121 15.94 8.08 13.37
N ALA A 122 15.42 7.64 14.50
CA ALA A 122 14.32 8.30 15.20
C ALA A 122 14.55 9.80 15.39
N GLY A 123 15.77 10.20 15.79
CA GLY A 123 16.15 11.60 16.02
C GLY A 123 16.50 12.39 14.77
N ARG A 124 16.59 11.78 13.59
CA ARG A 124 16.99 12.47 12.35
C ARG A 124 15.86 13.34 11.81
N ASP A 125 16.25 14.49 11.30
CA ASP A 125 15.36 15.38 10.55
C ASP A 125 15.02 14.76 9.19
N VAL A 126 13.71 14.65 8.88
CA VAL A 126 13.23 14.04 7.65
C VAL A 126 13.73 14.74 6.37
N ALA A 127 13.99 16.06 6.45
CA ALA A 127 14.51 16.81 5.32
C ALA A 127 15.96 16.46 4.96
N LYS A 128 16.69 15.78 5.86
CA LYS A 128 18.09 15.35 5.65
C LYS A 128 18.20 13.91 5.20
N LEU A 129 17.09 13.20 5.07
CA LEU A 129 17.05 11.82 4.62
C LEU A 129 17.16 11.74 3.09
N SER A 130 17.88 10.74 2.60
CA SER A 130 17.80 10.35 1.19
C SER A 130 16.37 9.87 0.83
N VAL A 131 16.05 9.87 -0.46
CA VAL A 131 14.71 9.42 -0.93
C VAL A 131 14.38 8.00 -0.43
N GLY A 132 15.35 7.08 -0.46
CA GLY A 132 15.16 5.72 0.04
C GLY A 132 14.96 5.64 1.55
N GLU A 133 15.66 6.48 2.33
CA GLU A 133 15.45 6.59 3.78
C GLU A 133 14.08 7.20 4.09
N GLN A 134 13.66 8.22 3.35
CA GLN A 134 12.31 8.80 3.46
C GLN A 134 11.22 7.77 3.17
N GLN A 135 11.40 6.94 2.13
CA GLN A 135 10.44 5.89 1.78
C GLN A 135 10.32 4.85 2.91
N ARG A 136 11.46 4.43 3.49
CA ARG A 136 11.46 3.52 4.66
C ARG A 136 10.87 4.18 5.91
N ALA A 137 11.15 5.46 6.13
CA ALA A 137 10.53 6.21 7.25
C ALA A 137 9.01 6.31 7.09
N MET A 138 8.49 6.44 5.86
CA MET A 138 7.05 6.38 5.60
C MET A 138 6.46 5.00 5.89
N LEU A 139 7.16 3.93 5.52
CA LEU A 139 6.75 2.58 5.89
C LEU A 139 6.72 2.41 7.42
N ALA A 140 7.77 2.86 8.13
CA ALA A 140 7.80 2.86 9.59
C ALA A 140 6.62 3.65 10.21
N ARG A 141 6.29 4.82 9.64
CA ARG A 141 5.14 5.63 10.05
C ARG A 141 3.82 4.89 9.86
N ALA A 142 3.64 4.21 8.73
CA ALA A 142 2.45 3.41 8.49
C ALA A 142 2.33 2.26 9.50
N LEU A 143 3.45 1.57 9.81
CA LEU A 143 3.50 0.49 10.80
C LEU A 143 3.20 0.96 12.23
N ALA A 144 3.53 2.21 12.58
CA ALA A 144 3.23 2.79 13.89
C ALA A 144 1.71 2.84 14.18
N GLN A 145 0.86 2.87 13.16
CA GLN A 145 -0.58 2.76 13.29
C GLN A 145 -1.05 1.33 13.58
N LYS A 146 -0.18 0.32 13.48
CA LYS A 146 -0.50 -1.12 13.58
C LYS A 146 -1.68 -1.48 12.65
N PRO A 147 -1.57 -1.24 11.34
CA PRO A 147 -2.65 -1.48 10.39
C PRO A 147 -2.89 -2.97 10.18
N ALA A 148 -4.10 -3.35 9.75
CA ALA A 148 -4.39 -4.70 9.29
C ALA A 148 -4.01 -4.91 7.81
N VAL A 149 -3.98 -3.82 7.04
CA VAL A 149 -3.63 -3.84 5.61
C VAL A 149 -2.66 -2.71 5.29
N LEU A 150 -1.60 -3.05 4.57
CA LEU A 150 -0.70 -2.09 3.93
C LEU A 150 -0.97 -2.01 2.43
N LEU A 151 -1.26 -0.81 1.96
CA LEU A 151 -1.34 -0.49 0.54
C LEU A 151 -0.03 0.21 0.15
N LEU A 152 0.69 -0.32 -0.82
CA LEU A 152 2.01 0.16 -1.24
C LEU A 152 1.97 0.59 -2.71
N ASP A 153 2.12 1.88 -2.97
CA ASP A 153 2.11 2.43 -4.32
C ASP A 153 3.56 2.54 -4.84
N GLU A 154 4.00 1.55 -5.63
CA GLU A 154 5.35 1.46 -6.20
C GLU A 154 6.48 1.71 -5.18
N PRO A 155 6.56 0.96 -4.08
CA PRO A 155 7.41 1.29 -2.93
C PRO A 155 8.92 1.28 -3.22
N THR A 156 9.33 0.79 -4.40
CA THR A 156 10.74 0.63 -4.78
C THR A 156 11.11 1.35 -6.09
N SER A 157 10.19 2.09 -6.71
CA SER A 157 10.39 2.65 -8.05
C SER A 157 11.52 3.69 -8.14
N ALA A 158 11.82 4.39 -7.04
CA ALA A 158 12.85 5.43 -6.97
C ALA A 158 14.13 4.95 -6.27
N LEU A 159 14.30 3.63 -6.07
CA LEU A 159 15.37 3.06 -5.27
C LEU A 159 16.42 2.36 -6.14
N ASP A 160 17.68 2.39 -5.70
CA ASP A 160 18.74 1.54 -6.21
C ASP A 160 18.48 0.06 -5.83
N HIS A 161 19.27 -0.85 -6.42
CA HIS A 161 19.09 -2.29 -6.19
C HIS A 161 19.20 -2.69 -4.72
N ALA A 162 20.18 -2.17 -3.98
CA ALA A 162 20.40 -2.53 -2.58
C ALA A 162 19.23 -2.06 -1.68
N ALA A 163 18.73 -0.85 -1.90
CA ALA A 163 17.59 -0.32 -1.17
C ALA A 163 16.27 -1.04 -1.54
N ARG A 164 16.13 -1.47 -2.81
CA ARG A 164 15.02 -2.30 -3.27
C ARG A 164 15.00 -3.64 -2.53
N ASP A 165 16.13 -4.37 -2.56
CA ASP A 165 16.25 -5.67 -1.92
C ASP A 165 15.96 -5.58 -0.41
N ALA A 166 16.41 -4.51 0.25
CA ALA A 166 16.12 -4.26 1.64
C ALA A 166 14.61 -4.08 1.93
N ILE A 167 13.89 -3.34 1.08
CA ILE A 167 12.43 -3.17 1.23
C ILE A 167 11.71 -4.48 0.94
N GLU A 168 12.11 -5.24 -0.09
CA GLU A 168 11.51 -6.53 -0.41
C GLU A 168 11.68 -7.54 0.74
N ALA A 169 12.87 -7.62 1.33
CA ALA A 169 13.12 -8.44 2.52
C ALA A 169 12.24 -8.00 3.70
N THR A 170 12.12 -6.68 3.93
CA THR A 170 11.25 -6.10 4.94
C THR A 170 9.80 -6.52 4.74
N LEU A 171 9.27 -6.45 3.52
CA LEU A 171 7.87 -6.82 3.24
C LEU A 171 7.63 -8.32 3.48
N ALA A 172 8.57 -9.17 3.13
CA ALA A 172 8.51 -10.60 3.43
C ALA A 172 8.49 -10.88 4.94
N GLU A 173 9.30 -10.15 5.72
CA GLU A 173 9.35 -10.25 7.18
C GLU A 173 8.05 -9.73 7.83
N LEU A 174 7.53 -8.60 7.39
CA LEU A 174 6.26 -8.04 7.88
C LEU A 174 5.08 -9.01 7.72
N ARG A 175 5.00 -9.68 6.57
CA ARG A 175 3.97 -10.70 6.32
C ARG A 175 4.07 -11.86 7.30
N ARG A 176 5.29 -12.32 7.58
CA ARG A 176 5.55 -13.46 8.47
C ARG A 176 5.31 -13.12 9.93
N GLU A 177 5.71 -11.92 10.39
CA GLU A 177 5.68 -11.54 11.80
C GLU A 177 4.37 -10.92 12.28
N LEU A 178 3.68 -10.18 11.41
CA LEU A 178 2.56 -9.34 11.82
C LEU A 178 1.21 -9.80 11.26
N GLU A 179 1.19 -10.84 10.43
CA GLU A 179 -0.04 -11.33 9.75
C GLU A 179 -0.78 -10.21 8.98
N ILE A 180 -0.06 -9.16 8.56
CA ILE A 180 -0.60 -8.03 7.81
C ILE A 180 -0.85 -8.46 6.36
N SER A 181 -2.01 -8.11 5.83
CA SER A 181 -2.23 -8.21 4.38
C SER A 181 -1.54 -7.05 3.65
N VAL A 182 -0.95 -7.34 2.49
CA VAL A 182 -0.25 -6.36 1.67
C VAL A 182 -0.89 -6.30 0.29
N VAL A 183 -1.24 -5.11 -0.17
CA VAL A 183 -1.62 -4.86 -1.57
C VAL A 183 -0.59 -3.91 -2.17
N LEU A 184 0.20 -4.37 -3.12
CA LEU A 184 1.26 -3.56 -3.72
C LEU A 184 0.99 -3.30 -5.20
N VAL A 185 1.25 -2.08 -5.63
CA VAL A 185 1.38 -1.74 -7.06
C VAL A 185 2.82 -1.93 -7.47
N SER A 186 3.05 -2.65 -8.56
CA SER A 186 4.36 -2.78 -9.18
C SER A 186 4.23 -2.72 -10.71
N HIS A 187 5.21 -2.11 -11.35
CA HIS A 187 5.42 -2.21 -12.80
C HIS A 187 6.47 -3.27 -13.16
N ASP A 188 7.12 -3.87 -12.17
CA ASP A 188 8.10 -4.96 -12.31
C ASP A 188 7.41 -6.32 -12.07
N PRO A 189 7.21 -7.14 -13.12
CA PRO A 189 6.59 -8.46 -12.98
C PRO A 189 7.36 -9.41 -12.07
N GLU A 190 8.69 -9.34 -12.07
CA GLU A 190 9.51 -10.20 -11.22
C GLU A 190 9.36 -9.84 -9.73
N GLN A 191 9.25 -8.55 -9.42
CA GLN A 191 8.94 -8.11 -8.07
C GLN A 191 7.56 -8.61 -7.63
N ALA A 192 6.55 -8.48 -8.49
CA ALA A 192 5.21 -8.99 -8.21
C ALA A 192 5.21 -10.50 -7.92
N ARG A 193 5.97 -11.30 -8.71
CA ARG A 193 6.12 -12.74 -8.48
C ARG A 193 6.76 -13.07 -7.13
N ARG A 194 7.78 -12.31 -6.72
CA ARG A 194 8.49 -12.58 -5.46
C ARG A 194 7.69 -12.18 -4.23
N LEU A 195 6.91 -11.10 -4.31
CA LEU A 195 6.29 -10.47 -3.15
C LEU A 195 4.81 -10.79 -2.95
N SER A 196 4.14 -11.45 -3.90
CA SER A 196 2.71 -11.69 -3.82
C SER A 196 2.33 -13.14 -4.09
N ASP A 197 1.17 -13.53 -3.57
CA ASP A 197 0.54 -14.83 -3.77
C ASP A 197 -0.56 -14.73 -4.83
N TRP A 198 -1.12 -13.52 -4.98
CA TRP A 198 -2.22 -13.19 -5.87
C TRP A 198 -1.89 -11.97 -6.73
N VAL A 199 -2.43 -11.91 -7.92
CA VAL A 199 -2.25 -10.77 -8.82
C VAL A 199 -3.57 -10.31 -9.40
N VAL A 200 -3.69 -9.00 -9.58
CA VAL A 200 -4.74 -8.36 -10.37
C VAL A 200 -4.05 -7.58 -11.48
N ARG A 201 -4.31 -7.96 -12.73
CA ARG A 201 -3.75 -7.26 -13.91
C ARG A 201 -4.74 -6.21 -14.41
N LEU A 202 -4.29 -4.96 -14.44
CA LEU A 202 -5.06 -3.85 -14.98
C LEU A 202 -4.51 -3.40 -16.34
N GLU A 203 -5.40 -3.23 -17.31
CA GLU A 203 -5.11 -2.60 -18.59
C GLU A 203 -6.24 -1.64 -18.94
N GLU A 204 -5.90 -0.44 -19.39
CA GLU A 204 -6.86 0.60 -19.81
C GLU A 204 -8.03 0.81 -18.82
N GLY A 205 -7.72 0.75 -17.51
CA GLY A 205 -8.71 0.94 -16.46
C GLY A 205 -9.59 -0.29 -16.17
N ARG A 206 -9.31 -1.45 -16.75
CA ARG A 206 -10.08 -2.69 -16.56
C ARG A 206 -9.24 -3.77 -15.90
N ALA A 207 -9.85 -4.59 -15.07
CA ALA A 207 -9.23 -5.82 -14.60
C ALA A 207 -9.40 -6.88 -15.70
N ILE A 208 -8.29 -7.23 -16.36
CA ILE A 208 -8.30 -8.22 -17.43
C ILE A 208 -8.08 -9.65 -16.93
N GLU A 209 -7.41 -9.77 -15.77
CA GLU A 209 -7.10 -11.04 -15.15
C GLU A 209 -6.89 -10.86 -13.65
N ALA A 210 -7.34 -11.83 -12.85
CA ALA A 210 -7.07 -11.90 -11.42
C ALA A 210 -7.01 -13.36 -10.97
N GLY A 211 -5.95 -13.72 -10.24
CA GLY A 211 -5.75 -15.10 -9.80
C GLY A 211 -4.44 -15.30 -9.05
N PRO A 212 -4.13 -16.55 -8.68
CA PRO A 212 -2.83 -16.90 -8.10
C PRO A 212 -1.68 -16.50 -9.04
N VAL A 213 -0.60 -15.97 -8.46
CA VAL A 213 0.58 -15.53 -9.24
C VAL A 213 1.12 -16.64 -10.15
N ALA A 214 1.13 -17.88 -9.67
CA ALA A 214 1.62 -19.03 -10.43
C ALA A 214 0.80 -19.34 -11.70
N GLU A 215 -0.46 -18.91 -11.77
CA GLU A 215 -1.35 -19.12 -12.89
C GLU A 215 -1.34 -17.95 -13.88
N VAL A 216 -1.43 -16.73 -13.34
CA VAL A 216 -1.57 -15.49 -14.12
C VAL A 216 -0.25 -14.98 -14.68
N MET A 217 0.86 -15.30 -14.02
CA MET A 217 2.20 -14.84 -14.39
C MET A 217 3.14 -15.99 -14.81
N ALA A 218 2.58 -17.11 -15.22
CA ALA A 218 3.31 -18.28 -15.70
C ALA A 218 4.13 -17.98 -16.98
#